data_c0723c8fe706bc7f2ef750d2ef1fdd2d
#
_entry.id   c0723c8fe706bc7f2ef750d2ef1fdd2d
#
_cell.length_a   1.000
_cell.length_b   1.000
_cell.length_c   1.000
_cell.angle_alpha   90.00
_cell.angle_beta   90.00
_cell.angle_gamma   90.00
#
_symmetry.space_group_name_H-M   'P 1'
#
loop_
_entity.id
_entity.type
_entity.pdbx_description
1 polymer ?
#
loop_
_entity_poly.entity_id
_entity_poly.type
_entity_poly.pdbx_seq_one_letter_code
_entity_poly.pdbx_strand_id
1 'polypeptide(L)'
;MCHTAIIRHPKRYYRYKQENRKNNIEMDRNRLVSVIMPTYNAGKFLADSISSILDQTYPDLELLITDDGSTDPVTLDILHKIEERDSRVDVIYLDHNHGAGYARNKSIERARGRYIAFCDSDDRWTPDKLEKQIAFMNQKQCALSCASYIIFNLNEQKSVGINIAPPEITFSMMKRDNKIGCLTAIYDTQLLGRKYYMPTLRKRQDWALFLQILKDCKVCYSYPSQPLAVYCRRKHSISSSKISLAKYNIAVYRSILGYGWLKACFYFAFLFLPTYILKLMKRKQDSYCFVKRKG
;
A
#
# COMPACT_ATOMS: atom_id res chain seq x y z
N MET A 1 -29.76 -35.46 -26.28
CA MET A 1 -29.27 -34.43 -27.24
C MET A 1 -28.79 -33.25 -26.44
N CYS A 2 -27.47 -33.17 -26.29
CA CYS A 2 -26.84 -32.08 -25.54
C CYS A 2 -26.69 -30.84 -26.43
N HIS A 3 -27.22 -29.71 -26.00
CA HIS A 3 -26.98 -28.43 -26.63
C HIS A 3 -25.76 -27.77 -25.94
N THR A 4 -24.63 -27.85 -26.61
CA THR A 4 -23.39 -27.13 -26.32
C THR A 4 -23.60 -25.65 -26.68
N ALA A 5 -23.72 -24.78 -25.68
CA ALA A 5 -23.73 -23.33 -25.91
C ALA A 5 -22.30 -22.85 -26.15
N ILE A 6 -21.99 -22.57 -27.43
CA ILE A 6 -20.75 -22.01 -27.89
C ILE A 6 -20.65 -20.55 -27.38
N ILE A 7 -19.65 -20.27 -26.55
CA ILE A 7 -19.29 -18.91 -26.13
C ILE A 7 -18.76 -18.15 -27.35
N ARG A 8 -19.61 -17.27 -27.89
CA ARG A 8 -19.27 -16.40 -29.02
C ARG A 8 -18.61 -15.10 -28.53
N HIS A 9 -17.39 -14.88 -29.01
CA HIS A 9 -16.64 -13.65 -29.20
C HIS A 9 -16.07 -12.88 -27.99
N PRO A 10 -14.75 -12.99 -27.77
CA PRO A 10 -13.97 -12.08 -26.87
C PRO A 10 -14.13 -10.60 -27.25
N LYS A 11 -14.26 -10.28 -28.56
CA LYS A 11 -14.46 -8.90 -29.05
C LYS A 11 -15.73 -8.23 -28.53
N ARG A 12 -16.82 -8.96 -28.32
CA ARG A 12 -18.10 -8.43 -27.80
C ARG A 12 -18.03 -8.13 -26.32
N TYR A 13 -17.27 -8.93 -25.57
CA TYR A 13 -16.99 -8.73 -24.14
C TYR A 13 -16.12 -7.48 -23.91
N TYR A 14 -15.05 -7.31 -24.70
CA TYR A 14 -14.21 -6.11 -24.65
C TYR A 14 -14.96 -4.83 -25.06
N ARG A 15 -15.85 -4.92 -26.02
CA ARG A 15 -16.70 -3.80 -26.44
C ARG A 15 -17.73 -3.43 -25.39
N TYR A 16 -18.37 -4.38 -24.74
CA TYR A 16 -19.28 -4.18 -23.61
C TYR A 16 -18.56 -3.56 -22.41
N LYS A 17 -17.33 -4.03 -22.12
CA LYS A 17 -16.47 -3.46 -21.06
C LYS A 17 -16.04 -2.02 -21.38
N GLN A 18 -15.79 -1.71 -22.66
CA GLN A 18 -15.47 -0.34 -23.12
C GLN A 18 -16.69 0.59 -23.13
N GLU A 19 -17.86 0.10 -23.50
CA GLU A 19 -19.12 0.87 -23.53
C GLU A 19 -19.64 1.13 -22.11
N ASN A 20 -19.58 0.17 -21.19
CA ASN A 20 -19.88 0.38 -19.78
C ASN A 20 -18.85 1.28 -19.07
N ARG A 21 -17.58 1.28 -19.50
CA ARG A 21 -16.59 2.29 -19.07
C ARG A 21 -16.93 3.71 -19.52
N LYS A 22 -17.61 3.88 -20.65
CA LYS A 22 -18.10 5.18 -21.15
C LYS A 22 -19.40 5.61 -20.48
N ASN A 23 -20.25 4.68 -20.08
CA ASN A 23 -21.56 4.95 -19.48
C ASN A 23 -21.54 5.00 -17.94
N ASN A 24 -20.47 4.51 -17.29
CA ASN A 24 -20.25 4.82 -15.88
C ASN A 24 -19.86 6.30 -15.80
N ILE A 25 -20.80 7.10 -15.27
CA ILE A 25 -20.68 8.45 -14.72
C ILE A 25 -19.20 8.82 -14.64
N GLU A 26 -18.75 9.90 -15.28
CA GLU A 26 -17.42 10.49 -15.05
C GLU A 26 -17.27 10.65 -13.54
N MET A 27 -16.74 9.61 -12.90
CA MET A 27 -16.37 9.69 -11.48
C MET A 27 -15.52 10.94 -11.37
N ASP A 28 -15.96 11.91 -10.59
CA ASP A 28 -15.25 13.16 -10.43
C ASP A 28 -13.80 12.80 -10.04
N ARG A 29 -12.88 12.92 -11.01
CA ARG A 29 -11.46 12.57 -10.83
C ARG A 29 -10.87 13.26 -9.61
N ASN A 30 -11.49 14.38 -9.19
CA ASN A 30 -11.09 15.11 -8.00
C ASN A 30 -11.41 14.36 -6.70
N ARG A 31 -12.27 13.36 -6.73
CA ARG A 31 -12.63 12.54 -5.57
C ARG A 31 -12.06 11.13 -5.67
N LEU A 32 -11.77 10.65 -6.86
CA LEU A 32 -11.36 9.28 -7.12
C LEU A 32 -10.07 8.90 -6.37
N VAL A 33 -10.10 7.76 -5.70
CA VAL A 33 -8.95 7.12 -5.05
C VAL A 33 -8.53 5.92 -5.87
N SER A 34 -7.30 5.93 -6.38
CA SER A 34 -6.66 4.75 -7.00
C SER A 34 -5.93 3.96 -5.92
N VAL A 35 -6.42 2.77 -5.64
CA VAL A 35 -5.80 1.85 -4.68
C VAL A 35 -4.83 0.94 -5.43
N ILE A 36 -3.57 0.96 -5.02
CA ILE A 36 -2.46 0.24 -5.65
C ILE A 36 -2.17 -1.04 -4.88
N MET A 37 -2.37 -2.19 -5.52
CA MET A 37 -2.15 -3.50 -4.92
C MET A 37 -1.20 -4.35 -5.77
N PRO A 38 0.05 -4.56 -5.36
CA PRO A 38 0.90 -5.59 -5.93
C PRO A 38 0.49 -6.96 -5.37
N THR A 39 0.47 -8.00 -6.20
CA THR A 39 0.26 -9.36 -5.72
C THR A 39 1.27 -10.32 -6.33
N TYR A 40 1.65 -11.35 -5.57
CA TYR A 40 2.47 -12.46 -6.02
C TYR A 40 2.25 -13.66 -5.11
N ASN A 41 1.64 -14.73 -5.64
CA ASN A 41 1.35 -15.97 -4.91
C ASN A 41 0.74 -15.69 -3.52
N ALA A 42 -0.26 -14.80 -3.47
CA ALA A 42 -0.88 -14.34 -2.22
C ALA A 42 -1.84 -15.38 -1.61
N GLY A 43 -2.32 -16.33 -2.42
CA GLY A 43 -3.23 -17.39 -1.99
C GLY A 43 -4.55 -16.84 -1.42
N LYS A 44 -5.09 -17.54 -0.45
CA LYS A 44 -6.39 -17.21 0.18
C LYS A 44 -6.48 -15.83 0.85
N PHE A 45 -5.34 -15.22 1.18
CA PHE A 45 -5.33 -13.91 1.86
C PHE A 45 -5.74 -12.77 0.94
N LEU A 46 -5.58 -12.96 -0.37
CA LEU A 46 -5.91 -11.96 -1.40
C LEU A 46 -7.40 -11.58 -1.36
N ALA A 47 -8.28 -12.56 -1.18
CA ALA A 47 -9.73 -12.30 -1.15
C ALA A 47 -10.13 -11.35 -0.03
N ASP A 48 -9.63 -11.56 1.19
CA ASP A 48 -9.90 -10.69 2.34
C ASP A 48 -9.36 -9.27 2.12
N SER A 49 -8.18 -9.16 1.50
CA SER A 49 -7.56 -7.86 1.20
C SER A 49 -8.39 -7.09 0.18
N ILE A 50 -8.79 -7.73 -0.91
CA ILE A 50 -9.65 -7.14 -1.95
C ILE A 50 -11.01 -6.72 -1.36
N SER A 51 -11.69 -7.61 -0.63
CA SER A 51 -12.98 -7.31 -0.01
C SER A 51 -12.87 -6.09 0.92
N SER A 52 -11.81 -6.00 1.73
CA SER A 52 -11.63 -4.86 2.64
C SER A 52 -11.49 -3.50 1.93
N ILE A 53 -11.12 -3.50 0.64
CA ILE A 53 -11.03 -2.31 -0.19
C ILE A 53 -12.36 -2.03 -0.89
N LEU A 54 -12.99 -3.06 -1.47
CA LEU A 54 -14.23 -2.88 -2.22
C LEU A 54 -15.42 -2.55 -1.32
N ASP A 55 -15.38 -2.98 -0.05
CA ASP A 55 -16.38 -2.73 0.98
C ASP A 55 -16.15 -1.40 1.75
N GLN A 56 -15.31 -0.50 1.24
CA GLN A 56 -15.13 0.82 1.83
C GLN A 56 -16.40 1.65 1.75
N THR A 57 -16.71 2.41 2.82
CA THR A 57 -17.83 3.37 2.83
C THR A 57 -17.65 4.51 1.84
N TYR A 58 -16.43 4.75 1.39
CA TYR A 58 -16.10 5.73 0.35
C TYR A 58 -16.32 5.14 -1.05
N PRO A 59 -17.27 5.67 -1.84
CA PRO A 59 -17.70 5.03 -3.09
C PRO A 59 -16.74 5.25 -4.27
N ASP A 60 -16.03 6.39 -4.30
CA ASP A 60 -15.24 6.84 -5.45
C ASP A 60 -13.83 6.22 -5.41
N LEU A 61 -13.73 4.93 -5.71
CA LEU A 61 -12.47 4.20 -5.74
C LEU A 61 -12.32 3.32 -6.99
N GLU A 62 -11.08 3.11 -7.40
CA GLU A 62 -10.65 2.05 -8.31
C GLU A 62 -9.57 1.22 -7.63
N LEU A 63 -9.59 -0.10 -7.84
CA LEU A 63 -8.58 -1.03 -7.35
C LEU A 63 -7.72 -1.51 -8.52
N LEU A 64 -6.47 -1.10 -8.53
CA LEU A 64 -5.49 -1.42 -9.57
C LEU A 64 -4.53 -2.50 -9.06
N ILE A 65 -4.76 -3.73 -9.49
CA ILE A 65 -3.93 -4.87 -9.12
C ILE A 65 -2.89 -5.11 -10.21
N THR A 66 -1.67 -5.37 -9.81
CA THR A 66 -0.64 -5.91 -10.71
C THR A 66 -0.16 -7.23 -10.14
N ASP A 67 -0.50 -8.30 -10.83
CA ASP A 67 0.02 -9.64 -10.54
C ASP A 67 1.44 -9.78 -11.09
N ASP A 68 2.39 -10.02 -10.20
CA ASP A 68 3.82 -10.04 -10.47
C ASP A 68 4.30 -11.44 -10.92
N GLY A 69 3.53 -12.08 -11.82
CA GLY A 69 3.84 -13.39 -12.37
C GLY A 69 3.51 -14.54 -11.41
N SER A 70 2.32 -14.53 -10.80
CA SER A 70 1.89 -15.62 -9.92
C SER A 70 1.73 -16.93 -10.67
N THR A 71 2.10 -18.01 -10.00
CA THR A 71 1.90 -19.40 -10.44
C THR A 71 0.94 -20.17 -9.54
N ASP A 72 0.52 -19.57 -8.42
CA ASP A 72 -0.43 -20.15 -7.48
C ASP A 72 -1.86 -20.11 -8.06
N PRO A 73 -2.50 -21.29 -8.28
CA PRO A 73 -3.83 -21.35 -8.88
C PRO A 73 -4.90 -20.61 -8.06
N VAL A 74 -4.79 -20.59 -6.72
CA VAL A 74 -5.73 -19.90 -5.85
C VAL A 74 -5.68 -18.39 -6.06
N THR A 75 -4.46 -17.83 -6.18
CA THR A 75 -4.26 -16.41 -6.48
C THR A 75 -4.90 -16.04 -7.83
N LEU A 76 -4.60 -16.82 -8.88
CA LEU A 76 -5.10 -16.55 -10.23
C LEU A 76 -6.63 -16.67 -10.33
N ASP A 77 -7.22 -17.68 -9.70
CA ASP A 77 -8.68 -17.88 -9.66
C ASP A 77 -9.40 -16.70 -8.97
N ILE A 78 -8.84 -16.19 -7.85
CA ILE A 78 -9.39 -15.01 -7.16
C ILE A 78 -9.32 -13.78 -8.05
N LEU A 79 -8.19 -13.56 -8.73
CA LEU A 79 -7.99 -12.39 -9.60
C LEU A 79 -8.97 -12.42 -10.79
N HIS A 80 -9.10 -13.53 -11.49
CA HIS A 80 -10.02 -13.67 -12.59
C HIS A 80 -11.48 -13.42 -12.16
N LYS A 81 -11.91 -14.06 -11.06
CA LYS A 81 -13.28 -13.91 -10.55
C LYS A 81 -13.61 -12.47 -10.15
N ILE A 82 -12.69 -11.77 -9.48
CA ILE A 82 -13.00 -10.42 -9.02
C ILE A 82 -13.00 -9.41 -10.18
N GLU A 83 -12.10 -9.58 -11.14
CA GLU A 83 -12.07 -8.73 -12.34
C GLU A 83 -13.36 -8.84 -13.18
N GLU A 84 -13.99 -10.03 -13.20
CA GLU A 84 -15.27 -10.24 -13.86
C GLU A 84 -16.46 -9.65 -13.08
N ARG A 85 -16.40 -9.65 -11.73
CA ARG A 85 -17.52 -9.31 -10.87
C ARG A 85 -17.63 -7.83 -10.53
N ASP A 86 -16.52 -7.12 -10.43
CA ASP A 86 -16.50 -5.73 -9.97
C ASP A 86 -15.77 -4.82 -10.97
N SER A 87 -16.50 -3.92 -11.59
CA SER A 87 -15.98 -3.00 -12.61
C SER A 87 -14.99 -1.96 -12.08
N ARG A 88 -14.87 -1.83 -10.76
CA ARG A 88 -13.86 -0.96 -10.12
C ARG A 88 -12.48 -1.61 -10.10
N VAL A 89 -12.38 -2.91 -10.36
CA VAL A 89 -11.13 -3.67 -10.36
C VAL A 89 -10.55 -3.74 -11.76
N ASP A 90 -9.23 -3.51 -11.85
CA ASP A 90 -8.47 -3.62 -13.10
C ASP A 90 -7.15 -4.35 -12.81
N VAL A 91 -6.95 -5.53 -13.42
CA VAL A 91 -5.80 -6.40 -13.17
C VAL A 91 -4.85 -6.40 -14.36
N ILE A 92 -3.54 -6.27 -14.09
CA ILE A 92 -2.48 -6.61 -15.05
C ILE A 92 -1.75 -7.85 -14.56
N TYR A 93 -1.50 -8.78 -15.49
CA TYR A 93 -0.70 -9.97 -15.27
C TYR A 93 0.67 -9.78 -15.93
N LEU A 94 1.74 -9.86 -15.13
CA LEU A 94 3.12 -9.83 -15.63
C LEU A 94 3.58 -11.26 -15.97
N ASP A 95 4.52 -11.37 -16.89
CA ASP A 95 5.06 -12.64 -17.37
C ASP A 95 5.94 -13.38 -16.33
N HIS A 96 6.60 -12.62 -15.45
CA HIS A 96 7.43 -13.15 -14.37
C HIS A 96 7.57 -12.14 -13.22
N ASN A 97 8.21 -12.55 -12.13
CA ASN A 97 8.37 -11.73 -10.94
C ASN A 97 9.45 -10.66 -11.11
N HIS A 98 9.02 -9.39 -11.18
CA HIS A 98 9.87 -8.19 -11.23
C HIS A 98 10.07 -7.53 -9.86
N GLY A 99 9.29 -7.92 -8.86
CA GLY A 99 9.28 -7.38 -7.50
C GLY A 99 8.21 -6.33 -7.27
N ALA A 100 7.75 -6.25 -6.01
CA ALA A 100 6.61 -5.45 -5.59
C ALA A 100 6.68 -3.95 -5.97
N GLY A 101 7.89 -3.36 -6.08
CA GLY A 101 8.06 -1.96 -6.50
C GLY A 101 7.71 -1.75 -7.96
N TYR A 102 8.13 -2.67 -8.82
CA TYR A 102 7.78 -2.65 -10.24
C TYR A 102 6.28 -2.85 -10.44
N ALA A 103 5.71 -3.85 -9.77
CA ALA A 103 4.28 -4.12 -9.83
C ALA A 103 3.45 -2.91 -9.36
N ARG A 104 3.83 -2.24 -8.24
CA ARG A 104 3.17 -0.99 -7.81
C ARG A 104 3.27 0.11 -8.86
N ASN A 105 4.43 0.27 -9.51
CA ASN A 105 4.61 1.28 -10.56
C ASN A 105 3.67 1.03 -11.75
N LYS A 106 3.48 -0.22 -12.16
CA LYS A 106 2.52 -0.56 -13.22
C LYS A 106 1.09 -0.18 -12.86
N SER A 107 0.69 -0.33 -11.61
CA SER A 107 -0.60 0.16 -11.12
C SER A 107 -0.63 1.70 -11.05
N ILE A 108 0.42 2.37 -10.54
CA ILE A 108 0.49 3.84 -10.46
C ILE A 108 0.43 4.48 -11.86
N GLU A 109 1.06 3.90 -12.88
CA GLU A 109 1.00 4.38 -14.27
C GLU A 109 -0.45 4.51 -14.76
N ARG A 110 -1.30 3.51 -14.44
CA ARG A 110 -2.71 3.45 -14.85
C ARG A 110 -3.67 4.26 -13.96
N ALA A 111 -3.24 4.62 -12.77
CA ALA A 111 -4.07 5.32 -11.79
C ALA A 111 -4.66 6.62 -12.38
N ARG A 112 -5.97 6.81 -12.23
CA ARG A 112 -6.72 7.96 -12.74
C ARG A 112 -7.12 8.92 -11.62
N GLY A 113 -7.08 8.44 -10.38
CA GLY A 113 -7.53 9.16 -9.21
C GLY A 113 -6.59 10.29 -8.81
N ARG A 114 -7.17 11.31 -8.20
CA ARG A 114 -6.45 12.35 -7.49
C ARG A 114 -5.63 11.77 -6.34
N TYR A 115 -6.21 10.82 -5.61
CA TYR A 115 -5.56 10.20 -4.46
C TYR A 115 -4.97 8.84 -4.86
N ILE A 116 -3.73 8.60 -4.46
CA ILE A 116 -3.07 7.31 -4.61
C ILE A 116 -2.91 6.70 -3.22
N ALA A 117 -3.52 5.55 -3.00
CA ALA A 117 -3.45 4.77 -1.77
C ALA A 117 -2.78 3.42 -2.01
N PHE A 118 -2.20 2.81 -0.98
CA PHE A 118 -1.48 1.55 -1.08
C PHE A 118 -2.07 0.51 -0.13
N CYS A 119 -2.31 -0.70 -0.63
CA CYS A 119 -2.66 -1.86 0.17
C CYS A 119 -1.94 -3.10 -0.39
N ASP A 120 -1.20 -3.82 0.44
CA ASP A 120 -0.57 -5.06 0.02
C ASP A 120 -1.60 -6.20 0.04
N SER A 121 -1.40 -7.22 -0.80
CA SER A 121 -2.35 -8.32 -1.04
C SER A 121 -2.58 -9.27 0.16
N ASP A 122 -1.95 -8.99 1.28
CA ASP A 122 -2.12 -9.71 2.55
C ASP A 122 -2.53 -8.80 3.71
N ASP A 123 -2.70 -7.49 3.48
CA ASP A 123 -3.15 -6.52 4.46
C ASP A 123 -4.63 -6.17 4.29
N ARG A 124 -5.24 -5.57 5.30
CA ARG A 124 -6.66 -5.19 5.29
C ARG A 124 -6.88 -3.77 5.80
N TRP A 125 -7.95 -3.14 5.33
CA TRP A 125 -8.39 -1.83 5.79
C TRP A 125 -9.60 -1.93 6.70
N THR A 126 -9.81 -0.93 7.58
CA THR A 126 -11.10 -0.74 8.24
C THR A 126 -12.13 -0.21 7.23
N PRO A 127 -13.44 -0.52 7.38
CA PRO A 127 -14.45 -0.15 6.39
C PRO A 127 -14.53 1.35 6.09
N ASP A 128 -14.16 2.19 7.02
CA ASP A 128 -14.27 3.65 6.99
C ASP A 128 -12.94 4.38 6.71
N LYS A 129 -11.89 3.63 6.32
CA LYS A 129 -10.54 4.20 6.17
C LYS A 129 -10.49 5.32 5.14
N LEU A 130 -10.97 5.08 3.93
CA LEU A 130 -10.88 6.07 2.85
C LEU A 130 -11.70 7.31 3.19
N GLU A 131 -12.94 7.14 3.63
CA GLU A 131 -13.81 8.25 4.02
C GLU A 131 -13.17 9.14 5.07
N LYS A 132 -12.69 8.55 6.17
CA LYS A 132 -12.07 9.28 7.27
C LYS A 132 -10.76 9.96 6.87
N GLN A 133 -9.91 9.23 6.15
CA GLN A 133 -8.58 9.74 5.83
C GLN A 133 -8.63 10.80 4.72
N ILE A 134 -9.52 10.67 3.72
CA ILE A 134 -9.72 11.69 2.69
C ILE A 134 -10.35 12.96 3.29
N ALA A 135 -11.37 12.83 4.15
CA ALA A 135 -11.93 13.98 4.86
C ALA A 135 -10.87 14.70 5.70
N PHE A 136 -10.02 13.96 6.41
CA PHE A 136 -8.91 14.51 7.18
C PHE A 136 -7.88 15.22 6.29
N MET A 137 -7.50 14.63 5.14
CA MET A 137 -6.59 15.25 4.18
C MET A 137 -7.13 16.57 3.64
N ASN A 138 -8.42 16.60 3.31
CA ASN A 138 -9.09 17.80 2.83
C ASN A 138 -9.17 18.89 3.93
N GLN A 139 -9.49 18.52 5.16
CA GLN A 139 -9.51 19.45 6.29
C GLN A 139 -8.12 20.05 6.57
N LYS A 140 -7.08 19.23 6.51
CA LYS A 140 -5.69 19.64 6.75
C LYS A 140 -5.01 20.28 5.54
N GLN A 141 -5.62 20.20 4.35
CA GLN A 141 -5.02 20.61 3.08
C GLN A 141 -3.62 20.00 2.89
N CYS A 142 -3.49 18.70 3.21
CA CYS A 142 -2.20 18.01 3.20
C CYS A 142 -2.06 17.05 2.01
N ALA A 143 -0.89 17.07 1.39
CA ALA A 143 -0.58 16.28 0.21
C ALA A 143 -0.17 14.83 0.52
N LEU A 144 0.17 14.51 1.77
CA LEU A 144 0.53 13.17 2.21
C LEU A 144 -0.06 12.90 3.59
N SER A 145 -0.74 11.78 3.73
CA SER A 145 -1.30 11.30 4.99
C SER A 145 -1.01 9.83 5.22
N CYS A 146 -0.96 9.44 6.48
CA CYS A 146 -0.92 8.04 6.92
C CYS A 146 -1.82 7.84 8.13
N ALA A 147 -1.82 6.61 8.68
CA ALA A 147 -2.56 6.30 9.90
C ALA A 147 -1.81 5.26 10.74
N SER A 148 -2.24 5.08 11.98
CA SER A 148 -1.89 3.93 12.80
C SER A 148 -2.50 2.65 12.24
N TYR A 149 -1.93 1.49 12.58
CA TYR A 149 -2.47 0.19 12.15
C TYR A 149 -2.30 -0.88 13.23
N ILE A 150 -3.22 -1.84 13.23
CA ILE A 150 -3.18 -3.02 14.09
C ILE A 150 -2.25 -4.06 13.47
N ILE A 151 -1.53 -4.80 14.30
CA ILE A 151 -0.71 -5.95 13.89
C ILE A 151 -1.48 -7.22 14.24
N PHE A 152 -1.89 -7.96 13.21
CA PHE A 152 -2.64 -9.21 13.33
C PHE A 152 -1.75 -10.39 12.97
N ASN A 153 -1.71 -11.40 13.83
CA ASN A 153 -0.97 -12.62 13.56
C ASN A 153 -1.90 -13.65 12.92
N LEU A 154 -1.67 -13.92 11.63
CA LEU A 154 -2.49 -14.87 10.85
C LEU A 154 -2.40 -16.31 11.35
N ASN A 155 -1.29 -16.72 12.00
CA ASN A 155 -1.17 -18.07 12.53
C ASN A 155 -1.93 -18.23 13.88
N GLU A 156 -1.94 -17.17 14.69
CA GLU A 156 -2.60 -17.17 15.99
C GLU A 156 -4.04 -16.61 15.93
N GLN A 157 -4.47 -16.16 14.76
CA GLN A 157 -5.78 -15.55 14.50
C GLN A 157 -6.17 -14.47 15.53
N LYS A 158 -5.19 -13.66 15.96
CA LYS A 158 -5.41 -12.60 16.95
C LYS A 158 -4.58 -11.35 16.68
N SER A 159 -5.06 -10.23 17.22
CA SER A 159 -4.31 -8.97 17.25
C SER A 159 -3.20 -9.08 18.29
N VAL A 160 -1.95 -8.90 17.85
CA VAL A 160 -0.75 -9.04 18.71
C VAL A 160 -0.07 -7.70 18.97
N GLY A 161 -0.60 -6.60 18.46
CA GLY A 161 -0.03 -5.29 18.71
C GLY A 161 -0.60 -4.18 17.84
N ILE A 162 -0.01 -3.02 18.00
CA ILE A 162 -0.36 -1.80 17.26
C ILE A 162 0.91 -1.05 16.84
N ASN A 163 0.85 -0.38 15.71
CA ASN A 163 1.83 0.63 15.32
C ASN A 163 1.17 2.00 15.33
N ILE A 164 1.55 2.83 16.29
CA ILE A 164 1.03 4.20 16.41
C ILE A 164 1.88 5.13 15.57
N ALA A 165 1.26 5.80 14.60
CA ALA A 165 1.91 6.81 13.78
C ALA A 165 2.07 8.13 14.57
N PRO A 166 3.23 8.82 14.51
CA PRO A 166 3.36 10.17 15.05
C PRO A 166 2.37 11.12 14.37
N PRO A 167 1.81 12.13 15.09
CA PRO A 167 0.84 13.07 14.51
C PRO A 167 1.34 13.75 13.23
N GLU A 168 2.62 14.11 13.23
CA GLU A 168 3.32 14.71 12.10
C GLU A 168 4.61 13.96 11.82
N ILE A 169 4.92 13.74 10.55
CA ILE A 169 6.13 13.06 10.10
C ILE A 169 6.82 13.96 9.07
N THR A 170 7.97 14.51 9.45
CA THR A 170 8.76 15.38 8.58
C THR A 170 9.80 14.61 7.79
N PHE A 171 10.34 15.25 6.74
CA PHE A 171 11.46 14.70 5.98
C PHE A 171 12.68 14.37 6.88
N SER A 172 12.96 15.21 7.90
CA SER A 172 14.05 14.96 8.85
C SER A 172 13.81 13.70 9.70
N MET A 173 12.58 13.47 10.13
CA MET A 173 12.22 12.25 10.87
C MET A 173 12.32 11.01 9.98
N MET A 174 11.86 11.10 8.72
CA MET A 174 11.93 10.01 7.75
C MET A 174 13.37 9.67 7.33
N LYS A 175 14.30 10.62 7.34
CA LYS A 175 15.73 10.31 7.13
C LYS A 175 16.32 9.40 8.21
N ARG A 176 15.75 9.39 9.41
CA ARG A 176 16.24 8.57 10.52
C ARG A 176 15.61 7.19 10.58
N ASP A 177 14.37 7.03 10.12
CA ASP A 177 13.66 5.76 10.07
C ASP A 177 12.36 5.90 9.27
N ASN A 178 11.91 4.82 8.60
CA ASN A 178 10.60 4.79 7.98
C ASN A 178 9.49 4.77 9.05
N LYS A 179 8.72 5.86 9.13
CA LYS A 179 7.62 6.03 10.08
C LYS A 179 6.24 5.89 9.44
N ILE A 180 6.16 5.85 8.12
CA ILE A 180 4.91 5.73 7.36
C ILE A 180 4.69 4.25 7.02
N GLY A 181 3.61 3.67 7.47
CA GLY A 181 3.18 2.34 7.06
C GLY A 181 2.58 2.39 5.65
N CYS A 182 3.16 1.66 4.69
CA CYS A 182 2.72 1.68 3.28
C CYS A 182 1.20 1.44 3.16
N LEU A 183 0.67 0.42 3.84
CA LEU A 183 -0.74 0.06 3.85
C LEU A 183 -1.70 1.17 4.34
N THR A 184 -1.16 2.22 4.96
CA THR A 184 -1.97 3.35 5.47
C THR A 184 -1.77 4.63 4.68
N ALA A 185 -0.76 4.69 3.81
CA ALA A 185 -0.37 5.90 3.12
C ALA A 185 -1.35 6.28 2.00
N ILE A 186 -1.68 7.57 1.92
CA ILE A 186 -2.39 8.19 0.81
C ILE A 186 -1.67 9.48 0.44
N TYR A 187 -1.44 9.70 -0.86
CA TYR A 187 -0.95 10.99 -1.33
C TYR A 187 -1.86 11.60 -2.40
N ASP A 188 -1.90 12.93 -2.44
CA ASP A 188 -2.71 13.75 -3.34
C ASP A 188 -1.87 14.21 -4.54
N THR A 189 -2.16 13.68 -5.72
CA THR A 189 -1.43 14.00 -6.95
C THR A 189 -1.67 15.43 -7.42
N GLN A 190 -2.83 16.02 -7.10
CA GLN A 190 -3.19 17.38 -7.48
C GLN A 190 -2.37 18.39 -6.65
N LEU A 191 -2.30 18.23 -5.33
CA LEU A 191 -1.49 19.08 -4.47
C LEU A 191 0.01 18.95 -4.74
N LEU A 192 0.47 17.76 -5.18
CA LEU A 192 1.86 17.51 -5.54
C LEU A 192 2.20 17.84 -6.99
N GLY A 193 1.19 18.09 -7.83
CA GLY A 193 1.34 18.37 -9.26
C GLY A 193 1.79 17.18 -10.11
N ARG A 194 1.95 15.98 -9.52
CA ARG A 194 2.43 14.78 -10.22
C ARG A 194 2.17 13.49 -9.46
N LYS A 195 2.32 12.36 -10.15
CA LYS A 195 2.48 11.04 -9.54
C LYS A 195 3.92 10.80 -9.11
N TYR A 196 4.11 9.99 -8.07
CA TYR A 196 5.40 9.50 -7.60
C TYR A 196 5.48 8.00 -7.78
N TYR A 197 6.68 7.50 -8.12
CA TYR A 197 6.93 6.10 -8.42
C TYR A 197 7.91 5.49 -7.41
N MET A 198 7.74 4.19 -7.17
CA MET A 198 8.69 3.42 -6.35
C MET A 198 10.07 3.41 -7.03
N PRO A 199 11.13 3.77 -6.33
CA PRO A 199 12.49 3.64 -6.87
C PRO A 199 12.87 2.19 -7.13
N THR A 200 13.85 1.98 -8.03
CA THR A 200 14.37 0.66 -8.39
C THR A 200 15.23 0.09 -7.26
N LEU A 201 14.55 -0.31 -6.17
CA LEU A 201 15.14 -0.98 -5.00
C LEU A 201 14.35 -2.25 -4.74
N ARG A 202 15.01 -3.36 -4.39
CA ARG A 202 14.29 -4.60 -4.08
C ARG A 202 13.55 -4.56 -2.74
N LYS A 203 14.02 -3.74 -1.79
CA LYS A 203 13.39 -3.53 -0.48
C LYS A 203 13.47 -2.04 -0.13
N ARG A 204 12.61 -1.55 0.78
CA ARG A 204 12.55 -0.14 1.23
C ARG A 204 12.08 0.85 0.16
N GLN A 205 11.41 0.35 -0.86
CA GLN A 205 10.85 1.18 -1.94
C GLN A 205 9.85 2.20 -1.41
N ASP A 206 8.99 1.78 -0.48
CA ASP A 206 8.03 2.60 0.25
C ASP A 206 8.70 3.75 1.00
N TRP A 207 9.74 3.45 1.76
CA TRP A 207 10.53 4.47 2.47
C TRP A 207 11.16 5.47 1.51
N ALA A 208 11.72 4.98 0.43
CA ALA A 208 12.34 5.80 -0.61
C ALA A 208 11.31 6.70 -1.33
N LEU A 209 10.12 6.16 -1.66
CA LEU A 209 8.99 6.92 -2.21
C LEU A 209 8.55 8.05 -1.28
N PHE A 210 8.29 7.76 -0.01
CA PHE A 210 7.82 8.77 0.94
C PHE A 210 8.88 9.83 1.25
N LEU A 211 10.17 9.50 1.20
CA LEU A 211 11.24 10.50 1.26
C LEU A 211 11.20 11.46 0.07
N GLN A 212 10.91 10.96 -1.14
CA GLN A 212 10.76 11.83 -2.32
C GLN A 212 9.54 12.76 -2.18
N ILE A 213 8.38 12.22 -1.78
CA ILE A 213 7.17 13.03 -1.58
C ILE A 213 7.40 14.09 -0.50
N LEU A 214 8.03 13.73 0.61
CA LEU A 214 8.31 14.67 1.71
C LEU A 214 9.34 15.77 1.37
N LYS A 215 10.16 15.60 0.34
CA LYS A 215 10.98 16.72 -0.17
C LYS A 215 10.11 17.84 -0.69
N ASP A 216 8.95 17.51 -1.29
CA ASP A 216 8.06 18.48 -1.92
C ASP A 216 7.00 18.98 -0.93
N CYS A 217 6.25 18.10 -0.25
CA CYS A 217 5.18 18.49 0.66
C CYS A 217 5.62 18.82 2.10
N LYS A 218 6.90 18.56 2.47
CA LYS A 218 7.53 18.85 3.78
C LYS A 218 7.03 17.99 4.94
N VAL A 219 5.73 17.74 5.06
CA VAL A 219 5.11 17.03 6.19
C VAL A 219 4.07 16.02 5.72
N CYS A 220 4.02 14.87 6.39
CA CYS A 220 2.93 13.90 6.35
C CYS A 220 2.15 13.99 7.65
N TYR A 221 0.84 14.15 7.58
CA TYR A 221 -0.04 14.13 8.75
C TYR A 221 -0.64 12.74 8.95
N SER A 222 -0.66 12.26 10.18
CA SER A 222 -1.33 11.00 10.49
C SER A 222 -2.74 11.23 11.02
N TYR A 223 -3.67 10.39 10.57
CA TYR A 223 -5.04 10.39 11.10
C TYR A 223 -5.02 10.07 12.60
N PRO A 224 -5.58 10.92 13.48
CA PRO A 224 -5.28 10.87 14.92
C PRO A 224 -6.09 9.87 15.72
N SER A 225 -7.34 9.59 15.31
CA SER A 225 -8.35 9.04 16.23
C SER A 225 -8.25 7.53 16.45
N GLN A 226 -7.94 6.75 15.40
CA GLN A 226 -7.93 5.29 15.47
C GLN A 226 -7.03 4.66 14.39
N PRO A 227 -6.62 3.39 14.57
CA PRO A 227 -6.00 2.62 13.50
C PRO A 227 -6.99 2.44 12.33
N LEU A 228 -6.52 2.65 11.10
CA LEU A 228 -7.34 2.53 9.89
C LEU A 228 -6.97 1.31 9.03
N ALA A 229 -6.01 0.51 9.44
CA ALA A 229 -5.57 -0.68 8.71
C ALA A 229 -5.11 -1.79 9.65
N VAL A 230 -5.01 -2.99 9.09
CA VAL A 230 -4.55 -4.20 9.76
C VAL A 230 -3.39 -4.79 8.96
N TYR A 231 -2.20 -4.74 9.53
CA TYR A 231 -1.02 -5.41 9.01
C TYR A 231 -1.06 -6.90 9.38
N CYS A 232 -1.19 -7.77 8.38
CA CYS A 232 -1.30 -9.21 8.57
C CYS A 232 0.07 -9.89 8.54
N ARG A 233 0.59 -10.27 9.71
CA ARG A 233 1.92 -10.86 9.86
C ARG A 233 1.90 -12.37 9.63
N ARG A 234 2.77 -12.85 8.73
CA ARG A 234 3.03 -14.27 8.43
C ARG A 234 4.40 -14.71 8.97
N LYS A 235 4.60 -16.03 9.20
CA LYS A 235 5.89 -16.60 9.63
C LYS A 235 7.06 -16.33 8.66
N HIS A 236 6.79 -16.29 7.35
CA HIS A 236 7.81 -16.17 6.29
C HIS A 236 7.68 -14.86 5.49
N SER A 237 7.46 -13.72 6.16
CA SER A 237 7.39 -12.43 5.47
C SER A 237 8.77 -12.00 4.94
N ILE A 238 8.79 -11.35 3.77
CA ILE A 238 10.00 -10.86 3.07
C ILE A 238 10.85 -9.93 3.96
N SER A 239 10.25 -9.32 4.99
CA SER A 239 10.90 -8.41 5.93
C SER A 239 11.63 -9.10 7.10
N SER A 240 11.66 -10.44 7.17
CA SER A 240 12.18 -11.18 8.33
C SER A 240 13.71 -11.15 8.48
N SER A 241 14.49 -10.99 7.39
CA SER A 241 15.96 -10.97 7.45
C SER A 241 16.52 -9.58 7.78
N LYS A 242 16.95 -9.38 9.03
CA LYS A 242 17.48 -8.11 9.54
C LYS A 242 18.81 -7.69 8.89
N ILE A 243 19.71 -8.62 8.58
CA ILE A 243 21.04 -8.34 8.01
C ILE A 243 20.91 -7.83 6.57
N SER A 244 20.02 -8.43 5.77
CA SER A 244 19.79 -7.98 4.40
C SER A 244 19.21 -6.55 4.35
N LEU A 245 18.47 -6.13 5.39
CA LEU A 245 17.88 -4.79 5.45
C LEU A 245 18.91 -3.67 5.59
N ALA A 246 20.06 -3.91 6.24
CA ALA A 246 21.13 -2.90 6.37
C ALA A 246 21.61 -2.41 5.00
N LYS A 247 21.87 -3.34 4.06
CA LYS A 247 22.27 -3.01 2.69
C LYS A 247 21.26 -2.10 2.00
N TYR A 248 19.97 -2.40 2.13
CA TYR A 248 18.92 -1.60 1.49
C TYR A 248 18.69 -0.24 2.18
N ASN A 249 18.90 -0.16 3.50
CA ASN A 249 18.85 1.13 4.20
C ASN A 249 19.97 2.08 3.72
N ILE A 250 21.19 1.55 3.56
CA ILE A 250 22.31 2.32 3.00
C ILE A 250 22.02 2.71 1.54
N ALA A 251 21.41 1.80 0.75
CA ALA A 251 21.04 2.10 -0.63
C ALA A 251 20.04 3.25 -0.73
N VAL A 252 19.07 3.37 0.20
CA VAL A 252 18.15 4.52 0.25
C VAL A 252 18.92 5.83 0.47
N TYR A 253 19.86 5.87 1.40
CA TYR A 253 20.69 7.06 1.64
C TYR A 253 21.50 7.45 0.41
N ARG A 254 22.02 6.49 -0.32
CA ARG A 254 22.81 6.74 -1.53
C ARG A 254 21.96 7.18 -2.72
N SER A 255 20.91 6.42 -3.04
CA SER A 255 20.14 6.62 -4.26
C SER A 255 19.11 7.76 -4.15
N ILE A 256 18.54 7.99 -2.95
CA ILE A 256 17.47 8.99 -2.76
C ILE A 256 18.02 10.31 -2.19
N LEU A 257 18.98 10.24 -1.27
CA LEU A 257 19.54 11.42 -0.64
C LEU A 257 20.85 11.87 -1.27
N GLY A 258 21.43 11.09 -2.20
CA GLY A 258 22.68 11.42 -2.88
C GLY A 258 23.91 11.38 -1.96
N TYR A 259 23.86 10.62 -0.86
CA TYR A 259 24.99 10.58 0.08
C TYR A 259 26.11 9.69 -0.45
N GLY A 260 27.36 10.16 -0.32
CA GLY A 260 28.53 9.32 -0.50
C GLY A 260 28.56 8.16 0.51
N TRP A 261 29.35 7.12 0.22
CA TRP A 261 29.41 5.90 1.02
C TRP A 261 29.62 6.15 2.52
N LEU A 262 30.64 6.93 2.88
CA LEU A 262 30.97 7.24 4.28
C LEU A 262 29.80 7.91 5.02
N LYS A 263 29.19 8.91 4.38
CA LYS A 263 28.03 9.63 4.94
C LYS A 263 26.81 8.71 5.08
N ALA A 264 26.56 7.83 4.12
CA ALA A 264 25.46 6.86 4.17
C ALA A 264 25.63 5.86 5.31
N CYS A 265 26.86 5.33 5.50
CA CYS A 265 27.19 4.44 6.62
C CYS A 265 27.08 5.17 7.98
N PHE A 266 27.54 6.40 8.07
CA PHE A 266 27.40 7.23 9.28
C PHE A 266 25.91 7.42 9.63
N TYR A 267 25.07 7.83 8.66
CA TYR A 267 23.63 7.98 8.89
C TYR A 267 22.96 6.68 9.31
N PHE A 268 23.35 5.56 8.70
CA PHE A 268 22.82 4.25 9.08
C PHE A 268 23.19 3.88 10.51
N ALA A 269 24.47 4.00 10.89
CA ALA A 269 24.96 3.57 12.19
C ALA A 269 24.49 4.48 13.34
N PHE A 270 24.57 5.81 13.16
CA PHE A 270 24.38 6.77 14.25
C PHE A 270 22.98 7.41 14.28
N LEU A 271 22.21 7.37 13.20
CA LEU A 271 20.87 7.95 13.17
C LEU A 271 19.79 6.88 13.00
N PHE A 272 19.94 5.97 12.02
CA PHE A 272 18.93 4.96 11.78
C PHE A 272 18.89 3.89 12.88
N LEU A 273 20.01 3.25 13.20
CA LEU A 273 20.01 2.14 14.17
C LEU A 273 19.49 2.56 15.56
N PRO A 274 19.93 3.66 16.18
CA PRO A 274 19.39 4.08 17.47
C PRO A 274 17.89 4.39 17.40
N THR A 275 17.47 5.13 16.37
CA THR A 275 16.05 5.46 16.16
C THR A 275 15.19 4.21 15.95
N TYR A 276 15.70 3.24 15.20
CA TYR A 276 15.01 1.97 14.94
C TYR A 276 14.87 1.12 16.23
N ILE A 277 15.92 1.07 17.06
CA ILE A 277 15.87 0.37 18.37
C ILE A 277 14.81 1.02 19.27
N LEU A 278 14.83 2.35 19.42
CA LEU A 278 13.83 3.08 20.20
C LEU A 278 12.40 2.84 19.68
N LYS A 279 12.22 2.84 18.38
CA LYS A 279 10.92 2.51 17.75
C LYS A 279 10.46 1.10 18.09
N LEU A 280 11.36 0.10 18.08
CA LEU A 280 11.01 -1.27 18.45
C LEU A 280 10.58 -1.37 19.90
N MET A 281 11.29 -0.69 20.82
CA MET A 281 10.95 -0.66 22.25
C MET A 281 9.58 0.00 22.47
N LYS A 282 9.36 1.18 21.86
CA LYS A 282 8.08 1.89 21.95
C LYS A 282 6.93 1.03 21.39
N ARG A 283 7.11 0.44 20.22
CA ARG A 283 6.09 -0.44 19.61
C ARG A 283 5.77 -1.65 20.50
N LYS A 284 6.77 -2.24 21.17
CA LYS A 284 6.56 -3.33 22.12
C LYS A 284 5.71 -2.87 23.31
N GLN A 285 6.00 -1.70 23.87
CA GLN A 285 5.24 -1.10 24.96
C GLN A 285 3.80 -0.76 24.53
N ASP A 286 3.62 -0.07 23.40
CA ASP A 286 2.30 0.29 22.87
C ASP A 286 1.46 -0.97 22.58
N SER A 287 2.09 -2.02 22.02
CA SER A 287 1.43 -3.30 21.76
C SER A 287 1.02 -4.03 23.04
N TYR A 288 1.86 -4.02 24.06
CA TYR A 288 1.51 -4.59 25.36
C TYR A 288 0.29 -3.88 25.97
N CYS A 289 0.29 -2.55 25.99
CA CYS A 289 -0.84 -1.77 26.48
C CYS A 289 -2.12 -2.00 25.68
N PHE A 290 -1.99 -2.13 24.35
CA PHE A 290 -3.13 -2.38 23.45
C PHE A 290 -3.77 -3.75 23.70
N VAL A 291 -2.96 -4.81 23.82
CA VAL A 291 -3.46 -6.18 24.07
C VAL A 291 -4.11 -6.27 25.45
N LYS A 292 -3.48 -5.67 26.48
CA LYS A 292 -4.04 -5.67 27.85
C LYS A 292 -5.40 -4.97 27.97
N ARG A 293 -5.70 -3.98 27.11
CA ARG A 293 -7.01 -3.28 27.12
C ARG A 293 -8.11 -4.05 26.40
N LYS A 294 -7.77 -5.05 25.60
CA LYS A 294 -8.73 -5.85 24.81
C LYS A 294 -9.04 -7.23 25.43
N GLY A 295 -8.24 -7.70 26.36
CA GLY A 295 -8.51 -8.90 27.18
C GLY A 295 -9.01 -8.53 28.55
#